data_aa6d0b176e2094b95ba184c0fe5e0e74
#
_entry.id   aa6d0b176e2094b95ba184c0fe5e0e74
#
_cell.length_a   1.000
_cell.length_b   1.000
_cell.length_c   1.000
_cell.angle_alpha   90.00
_cell.angle_beta   90.00
_cell.angle_gamma   90.00
#
_symmetry.space_group_name_H-M   'P 1'
#
loop_
_entity.id
_entity.type
_entity.pdbx_description
1 polymer ?
#
loop_
_entity_poly.entity_id
_entity_poly.type
_entity_poly.pdbx_seq_one_letter_code
_entity_poly.pdbx_strand_id
1 'polypeptide(L)'
;MDYRIIPLNTGTITLDQGVYCTMGRGLGTKVDTPSTAWCITDGREHLLVDTGMCDTGRANRWHHEGFQPEGGRIDEQLMSRAGIRPEAISAVFFTHLHWDHCSNMKLFKNARYYVQANELEFARNPTLPPYYRSYEAPILGIEAPFTDCSFITVDGEYAYNDAITLFPTPGHSVGHQSVAVRTAKGTVVIAGDAVFVEENMQGDPAQLLEFIPIGRYINYFDMWNSFREIKRRACLVLPGHDARVFDKESYP
;
A
#
# COMPACT_ATOMS: atom_id res chain seq x y z
N MET A 1 -0.95 20.91 12.59
CA MET A 1 -1.85 20.44 11.53
C MET A 1 -2.46 19.13 12.04
N ASP A 2 -3.79 19.03 12.04
CA ASP A 2 -4.47 17.80 12.47
C ASP A 2 -4.93 17.05 11.21
N TYR A 3 -4.03 16.20 10.69
CA TYR A 3 -4.38 15.33 9.60
C TYR A 3 -5.35 14.24 10.04
N ARG A 4 -6.32 13.94 9.19
CA ARG A 4 -7.17 12.74 9.25
C ARG A 4 -6.74 11.79 8.15
N ILE A 5 -6.80 10.50 8.44
CA ILE A 5 -6.47 9.43 7.51
C ILE A 5 -7.75 8.66 7.21
N ILE A 6 -8.19 8.65 5.98
CA ILE A 6 -9.46 8.07 5.53
C ILE A 6 -9.15 6.85 4.68
N PRO A 7 -9.59 5.63 5.06
CA PRO A 7 -9.41 4.45 4.25
C PRO A 7 -10.32 4.46 3.04
N LEU A 8 -9.80 4.07 1.88
CA LEU A 8 -10.50 3.97 0.60
C LEU A 8 -10.43 2.54 0.10
N ASN A 9 -11.57 1.87 -0.01
CA ASN A 9 -11.65 0.50 -0.51
C ASN A 9 -11.81 0.50 -2.02
N THR A 10 -10.78 0.09 -2.76
CA THR A 10 -10.80 0.09 -4.22
C THR A 10 -11.19 -1.26 -4.83
N GLY A 11 -11.54 -2.23 -4.00
CA GLY A 11 -11.97 -3.56 -4.39
C GLY A 11 -11.43 -4.64 -3.46
N THR A 12 -11.67 -5.88 -3.81
CA THR A 12 -11.17 -7.06 -3.08
C THR A 12 -10.31 -7.94 -3.97
N ILE A 13 -9.35 -8.61 -3.36
CA ILE A 13 -8.46 -9.58 -3.99
C ILE A 13 -8.56 -10.87 -3.19
N THR A 14 -8.88 -11.98 -3.86
CA THR A 14 -8.94 -13.30 -3.23
C THR A 14 -7.56 -13.93 -3.23
N LEU A 15 -6.99 -14.15 -2.06
CA LEU A 15 -5.65 -14.67 -1.84
C LEU A 15 -5.67 -15.95 -1.01
N ASP A 16 -4.60 -16.75 -1.10
CA ASP A 16 -4.33 -17.81 -0.12
C ASP A 16 -3.72 -17.15 1.14
N GLN A 17 -4.37 -17.35 2.27
CA GLN A 17 -3.96 -16.72 3.53
C GLN A 17 -2.51 -17.03 3.90
N GLY A 18 -2.13 -18.30 3.83
CA GLY A 18 -0.80 -18.74 4.28
C GLY A 18 0.32 -18.43 3.28
N VAL A 19 -0.02 -18.20 2.01
CA VAL A 19 0.94 -17.84 0.96
C VAL A 19 1.17 -16.32 0.90
N TYR A 20 0.18 -15.52 1.25
CA TYR A 20 0.25 -14.05 1.12
C TYR A 20 0.21 -13.31 2.45
N CYS A 21 -0.80 -13.56 3.27
CA CYS A 21 -1.08 -12.74 4.44
C CYS A 21 -0.25 -13.11 5.67
N THR A 22 -0.25 -14.42 6.01
CA THR A 22 0.37 -14.93 7.25
C THR A 22 1.15 -16.21 6.94
N MET A 23 2.44 -16.08 6.69
CA MET A 23 3.32 -17.17 6.21
C MET A 23 3.13 -18.48 6.99
N GLY A 24 2.72 -19.54 6.26
CA GLY A 24 2.52 -20.88 6.83
C GLY A 24 1.25 -21.06 7.67
N ARG A 25 0.44 -20.01 7.88
CA ARG A 25 -0.81 -20.08 8.65
C ARG A 25 -2.00 -19.95 7.71
N GLY A 26 -2.91 -20.92 7.74
CA GLY A 26 -4.06 -20.94 6.83
C GLY A 26 -3.72 -21.30 5.39
N LEU A 27 -2.70 -22.12 5.16
CA LEU A 27 -2.37 -22.66 3.84
C LEU A 27 -3.57 -23.35 3.21
N GLY A 28 -3.89 -23.04 1.95
CA GLY A 28 -5.05 -23.56 1.24
C GLY A 28 -6.37 -22.84 1.58
N THR A 29 -6.37 -21.89 2.52
CA THR A 29 -7.55 -21.10 2.86
C THR A 29 -7.59 -19.84 2.02
N LYS A 30 -8.62 -19.71 1.17
CA LYS A 30 -8.88 -18.48 0.43
C LYS A 30 -9.52 -17.41 1.32
N VAL A 31 -9.00 -16.20 1.26
CA VAL A 31 -9.50 -15.03 1.97
C VAL A 31 -9.65 -13.85 1.02
N ASP A 32 -10.70 -13.09 1.18
CA ASP A 32 -10.90 -11.85 0.46
C ASP A 32 -10.23 -10.71 1.24
N THR A 33 -9.26 -10.08 0.63
CA THR A 33 -8.52 -8.95 1.20
C THR A 33 -8.85 -7.66 0.43
N PRO A 34 -9.03 -6.52 1.10
CA PRO A 34 -9.26 -5.27 0.38
C PRO A 34 -7.99 -4.79 -0.31
N SER A 35 -8.12 -4.16 -1.48
CA SER A 35 -7.10 -3.28 -2.02
C SER A 35 -7.35 -1.88 -1.45
N THR A 36 -6.46 -1.44 -0.57
CA THR A 36 -6.65 -0.22 0.21
C THR A 36 -5.77 0.90 -0.31
N ALA A 37 -6.35 2.07 -0.51
CA ALA A 37 -5.66 3.35 -0.62
C ALA A 37 -6.06 4.24 0.55
N TRP A 38 -5.28 5.29 0.82
CA TRP A 38 -5.51 6.16 1.96
C TRP A 38 -5.54 7.62 1.54
N CYS A 39 -6.54 8.36 1.98
CA CYS A 39 -6.56 9.82 1.85
C CYS A 39 -6.09 10.44 3.17
N ILE A 40 -5.05 11.28 3.11
CA ILE A 40 -4.57 12.07 4.23
C ILE A 40 -5.00 13.51 3.99
N THR A 41 -5.71 14.13 4.93
CA THR A 41 -6.19 15.50 4.75
C THR A 41 -6.28 16.28 6.06
N ASP A 42 -5.91 17.56 6.02
CA ASP A 42 -6.17 18.55 7.08
C ASP A 42 -7.32 19.51 6.72
N GLY A 43 -8.06 19.22 5.64
CA GLY A 43 -9.13 20.05 5.10
C GLY A 43 -8.65 21.13 4.11
N ARG A 44 -7.35 21.34 3.95
CA ARG A 44 -6.73 22.28 3.00
C ARG A 44 -5.84 21.57 1.99
N GLU A 45 -4.99 20.67 2.48
CA GLU A 45 -4.14 19.81 1.67
C GLU A 45 -4.74 18.41 1.63
N HIS A 46 -4.72 17.80 0.44
CA HIS A 46 -5.24 16.46 0.20
C HIS A 46 -4.18 15.62 -0.48
N LEU A 47 -3.82 14.51 0.16
CA LEU A 47 -2.75 13.62 -0.24
C LEU A 47 -3.27 12.19 -0.31
N LEU A 48 -2.64 11.35 -1.10
CA LEU A 48 -2.93 9.92 -1.14
C LEU A 48 -1.70 9.10 -0.75
N VAL A 49 -1.96 7.94 -0.15
CA VAL A 49 -1.05 6.81 -0.11
C VAL A 49 -1.65 5.72 -0.96
N ASP A 50 -0.96 5.36 -2.03
CA ASP A 50 -1.40 4.44 -3.08
C ASP A 50 -2.68 4.88 -3.83
N THR A 51 -3.03 4.16 -4.89
CA THR A 51 -4.19 4.48 -5.74
C THR A 51 -5.09 3.27 -6.01
N GLY A 52 -4.82 2.15 -5.34
CA GLY A 52 -5.66 0.96 -5.39
C GLY A 52 -5.56 0.15 -6.69
N MET A 53 -6.38 -0.91 -6.75
CA MET A 53 -6.37 -1.88 -7.83
C MET A 53 -7.06 -1.36 -9.11
N CYS A 54 -6.77 -2.05 -10.21
CA CYS A 54 -7.48 -1.90 -11.47
C CYS A 54 -8.90 -2.48 -11.39
N ASP A 55 -9.63 -2.40 -12.51
CA ASP A 55 -10.93 -3.02 -12.65
C ASP A 55 -10.90 -4.56 -12.55
N THR A 56 -12.08 -5.13 -12.28
CA THR A 56 -12.28 -6.59 -12.14
C THR A 56 -11.76 -7.39 -13.34
N GLY A 57 -11.98 -6.90 -14.56
CA GLY A 57 -11.58 -7.61 -15.78
C GLY A 57 -10.06 -7.72 -15.92
N ARG A 58 -9.36 -6.61 -15.66
CA ARG A 58 -7.88 -6.58 -15.70
C ARG A 58 -7.27 -7.42 -14.57
N ALA A 59 -7.81 -7.31 -13.35
CA ALA A 59 -7.38 -8.09 -12.21
C ALA A 59 -7.44 -9.60 -12.50
N ASN A 60 -8.61 -10.11 -12.91
CA ASN A 60 -8.82 -11.53 -13.19
C ASN A 60 -8.02 -12.05 -14.39
N ARG A 61 -7.73 -11.17 -15.35
CA ARG A 61 -6.95 -11.58 -16.53
C ARG A 61 -5.45 -11.70 -16.24
N TRP A 62 -4.89 -10.77 -15.47
CA TRP A 62 -3.45 -10.60 -15.39
C TRP A 62 -2.86 -10.88 -14.01
N HIS A 63 -3.65 -10.82 -12.94
CA HIS A 63 -3.16 -10.86 -11.57
C HIS A 63 -3.79 -11.96 -10.74
N HIS A 64 -4.72 -11.59 -9.86
CA HIS A 64 -5.45 -12.48 -8.97
C HIS A 64 -6.95 -12.39 -9.22
N GLU A 65 -7.70 -13.38 -8.71
CA GLU A 65 -9.14 -13.25 -8.61
C GLU A 65 -9.47 -12.00 -7.82
N GLY A 66 -10.10 -11.03 -8.47
CA GLY A 66 -10.39 -9.72 -7.89
C GLY A 66 -11.78 -9.25 -8.27
N PHE A 67 -12.33 -8.38 -7.42
CA PHE A 67 -13.64 -7.78 -7.62
C PHE A 67 -13.64 -6.31 -7.20
N GLN A 68 -13.95 -5.43 -8.13
CA GLN A 68 -14.20 -4.01 -7.86
C GLN A 68 -15.71 -3.77 -7.95
N PRO A 69 -16.38 -3.49 -6.82
CA PRO A 69 -17.83 -3.21 -6.83
C PRO A 69 -18.15 -1.85 -7.49
N GLU A 70 -19.41 -1.61 -7.77
CA GLU A 70 -19.91 -0.27 -8.10
C GLU A 70 -19.58 0.69 -6.93
N GLY A 71 -19.06 1.88 -7.24
CA GLY A 71 -18.56 2.82 -6.24
C GLY A 71 -17.17 2.48 -5.69
N GLY A 72 -16.52 1.41 -6.17
CA GLY A 72 -15.19 0.98 -5.73
C GLY A 72 -14.03 1.67 -6.45
N ARG A 73 -14.26 2.46 -7.49
CA ARG A 73 -13.18 3.23 -8.12
C ARG A 73 -12.63 4.27 -7.15
N ILE A 74 -11.33 4.52 -7.21
CA ILE A 74 -10.66 5.43 -6.27
C ILE A 74 -11.25 6.85 -6.28
N ASP A 75 -11.65 7.36 -7.43
CA ASP A 75 -12.29 8.67 -7.56
C ASP A 75 -13.71 8.70 -6.93
N GLU A 76 -14.48 7.61 -7.06
CA GLU A 76 -15.77 7.44 -6.41
C GLU A 76 -15.63 7.30 -4.89
N GLN A 77 -14.65 6.55 -4.43
CA GLN A 77 -14.31 6.40 -3.01
C GLN A 77 -13.87 7.74 -2.39
N LEU A 78 -13.01 8.52 -3.07
CA LEU A 78 -12.61 9.86 -2.63
C LEU A 78 -13.81 10.79 -2.48
N MET A 79 -14.71 10.80 -3.47
CA MET A 79 -15.88 11.64 -3.44
C MET A 79 -16.85 11.22 -2.34
N SER A 80 -17.15 9.93 -2.22
CA SER A 80 -18.15 9.42 -1.27
C SER A 80 -17.67 9.50 0.20
N ARG A 81 -16.38 9.23 0.46
CA ARG A 81 -15.84 9.15 1.82
C ARG A 81 -15.20 10.45 2.31
N ALA A 82 -14.66 11.26 1.41
CA ALA A 82 -13.92 12.46 1.77
C ALA A 82 -14.50 13.75 1.18
N GLY A 83 -15.39 13.66 0.18
CA GLY A 83 -15.89 14.82 -0.56
C GLY A 83 -14.83 15.50 -1.43
N ILE A 84 -13.76 14.75 -1.80
CA ILE A 84 -12.59 15.28 -2.49
C ILE A 84 -12.59 14.78 -3.94
N ARG A 85 -12.32 15.69 -4.88
CA ARG A 85 -12.15 15.35 -6.30
C ARG A 85 -10.69 14.98 -6.59
N PRO A 86 -10.41 14.11 -7.59
CA PRO A 86 -9.05 13.73 -7.95
C PRO A 86 -8.13 14.91 -8.25
N GLU A 87 -8.66 15.98 -8.84
CA GLU A 87 -7.87 17.17 -9.21
C GLU A 87 -7.38 17.97 -7.99
N ALA A 88 -7.98 17.75 -6.81
CA ALA A 88 -7.58 18.40 -5.56
C ALA A 88 -6.44 17.67 -4.83
N ILE A 89 -6.05 16.46 -5.30
CA ILE A 89 -4.93 15.73 -4.74
C ILE A 89 -3.62 16.36 -5.21
N SER A 90 -2.79 16.80 -4.25
CA SER A 90 -1.53 17.49 -4.51
C SER A 90 -0.31 16.56 -4.54
N ALA A 91 -0.39 15.42 -3.84
CA ALA A 91 0.65 14.40 -3.88
C ALA A 91 0.08 12.99 -3.69
N VAL A 92 0.76 12.02 -4.29
CA VAL A 92 0.55 10.58 -4.06
C VAL A 92 1.87 9.97 -3.60
N PHE A 93 1.85 9.33 -2.46
CA PHE A 93 2.97 8.57 -1.91
C PHE A 93 2.73 7.09 -2.23
N PHE A 94 3.53 6.51 -3.12
CA PHE A 94 3.43 5.08 -3.39
C PHE A 94 4.23 4.31 -2.36
N THR A 95 3.57 3.37 -1.67
CA THR A 95 4.29 2.44 -0.79
C THR A 95 5.22 1.58 -1.63
N HIS A 96 4.73 1.12 -2.76
CA HIS A 96 5.44 0.40 -3.80
C HIS A 96 4.60 0.42 -5.10
N LEU A 97 5.10 -0.20 -6.17
CA LEU A 97 4.47 -0.10 -7.50
C LEU A 97 3.85 -1.41 -7.99
N HIS A 98 3.33 -2.26 -7.11
CA HIS A 98 2.48 -3.36 -7.54
C HIS A 98 1.14 -2.86 -8.08
N TRP A 99 0.54 -3.65 -8.95
CA TRP A 99 -0.67 -3.32 -9.71
C TRP A 99 -1.86 -2.87 -8.85
N ASP A 100 -2.00 -3.41 -7.67
CA ASP A 100 -3.09 -3.12 -6.73
C ASP A 100 -2.83 -1.90 -5.84
N HIS A 101 -1.70 -1.23 -6.04
CA HIS A 101 -1.32 0.02 -5.37
C HIS A 101 -1.21 1.21 -6.34
N CYS A 102 -0.89 0.97 -7.61
CA CYS A 102 -0.60 2.07 -8.55
C CYS A 102 -1.53 2.16 -9.77
N SER A 103 -2.52 1.26 -9.93
CA SER A 103 -3.30 1.16 -11.16
C SER A 103 -4.03 2.44 -11.58
N ASN A 104 -4.46 3.24 -10.62
CA ASN A 104 -5.29 4.43 -10.92
C ASN A 104 -4.52 5.75 -10.88
N MET A 105 -3.19 5.71 -10.84
CA MET A 105 -2.36 6.90 -10.67
C MET A 105 -2.63 7.99 -11.72
N LYS A 106 -2.89 7.62 -12.97
CA LYS A 106 -3.13 8.56 -14.08
C LYS A 106 -4.41 9.42 -13.91
N LEU A 107 -5.27 9.12 -12.93
CA LEU A 107 -6.43 9.97 -12.57
C LEU A 107 -5.99 11.26 -11.86
N PHE A 108 -4.85 11.26 -11.17
CA PHE A 108 -4.40 12.35 -10.29
C PHE A 108 -3.43 13.28 -11.03
N LYS A 109 -3.91 13.94 -12.08
CA LYS A 109 -3.09 14.72 -13.02
C LYS A 109 -2.34 15.90 -12.40
N ASN A 110 -2.84 16.43 -11.28
CA ASN A 110 -2.23 17.57 -10.56
C ASN A 110 -1.28 17.12 -9.46
N ALA A 111 -1.25 15.83 -9.16
CA ALA A 111 -0.47 15.30 -8.06
C ALA A 111 1.01 15.07 -8.44
N ARG A 112 1.89 15.31 -7.49
CA ARG A 112 3.28 14.86 -7.54
C ARG A 112 3.37 13.43 -7.00
N TYR A 113 4.07 12.55 -7.71
CA TYR A 113 4.21 11.14 -7.33
C TYR A 113 5.55 10.91 -6.64
N TYR A 114 5.51 10.34 -5.44
CA TYR A 114 6.69 10.04 -4.63
C TYR A 114 6.87 8.54 -4.49
N VAL A 115 8.08 8.03 -4.71
CA VAL A 115 8.44 6.63 -4.58
C VAL A 115 9.93 6.50 -4.27
N GLN A 116 10.35 5.42 -3.62
CA GLN A 116 11.77 5.13 -3.45
C GLN A 116 12.45 4.87 -4.82
N ALA A 117 13.67 5.37 -4.97
CA ALA A 117 14.42 5.29 -6.22
C ALA A 117 14.61 3.84 -6.69
N ASN A 118 15.00 2.96 -5.77
CA ASN A 118 15.20 1.53 -6.03
C ASN A 118 13.91 0.79 -6.35
N GLU A 119 12.75 1.23 -5.82
CA GLU A 119 11.45 0.67 -6.20
C GLU A 119 11.13 0.97 -7.67
N LEU A 120 11.27 2.24 -8.05
CA LEU A 120 11.01 2.65 -9.43
C LEU A 120 11.94 1.98 -10.43
N GLU A 121 13.22 1.84 -10.08
CA GLU A 121 14.21 1.15 -10.91
C GLU A 121 13.82 -0.31 -11.12
N PHE A 122 13.50 -1.02 -10.04
CA PHE A 122 13.07 -2.42 -10.10
C PHE A 122 11.73 -2.58 -10.83
N ALA A 123 10.75 -1.72 -10.55
CA ALA A 123 9.43 -1.78 -11.17
C ALA A 123 9.48 -1.64 -12.71
N ARG A 124 10.35 -0.77 -13.21
CA ARG A 124 10.53 -0.57 -14.66
C ARG A 124 11.17 -1.76 -15.38
N ASN A 125 11.98 -2.53 -14.67
CA ASN A 125 12.66 -3.71 -15.23
C ASN A 125 12.83 -4.80 -14.17
N PRO A 126 11.74 -5.44 -13.72
CA PRO A 126 11.83 -6.48 -12.70
C PRO A 126 12.70 -7.64 -13.18
N THR A 127 13.68 -8.02 -12.37
CA THR A 127 14.64 -9.08 -12.70
C THR A 127 14.21 -10.46 -12.18
N LEU A 128 13.16 -10.50 -11.35
CA LEU A 128 12.64 -11.73 -10.73
C LEU A 128 11.32 -12.16 -11.40
N PRO A 129 11.30 -13.25 -12.18
CA PRO A 129 10.09 -13.70 -12.90
C PRO A 129 8.82 -13.86 -12.04
N PRO A 130 8.87 -14.31 -10.77
CA PRO A 130 7.69 -14.36 -9.90
C PRO A 130 6.99 -13.00 -9.67
N TYR A 131 7.69 -11.89 -9.92
CA TYR A 131 7.18 -10.53 -9.74
C TYR A 131 6.77 -9.83 -11.03
N TYR A 132 6.95 -10.46 -12.21
CA TYR A 132 6.57 -9.85 -13.48
C TYR A 132 5.10 -9.42 -13.53
N ARG A 133 4.19 -10.23 -13.00
CA ARG A 133 2.77 -9.88 -12.94
C ARG A 133 2.50 -8.74 -11.94
N SER A 134 3.16 -8.74 -10.81
CA SER A 134 2.97 -7.70 -9.79
C SER A 134 3.29 -6.30 -10.31
N TYR A 135 4.34 -6.18 -11.14
CA TYR A 135 4.78 -4.92 -11.74
C TYR A 135 4.31 -4.71 -13.18
N GLU A 136 3.47 -5.60 -13.70
CA GLU A 136 3.07 -5.54 -15.11
C GLU A 136 4.28 -5.39 -16.06
N ALA A 137 5.29 -6.24 -15.87
CA ALA A 137 6.56 -6.16 -16.55
C ALA A 137 6.40 -6.13 -18.08
N PRO A 138 7.23 -5.37 -18.82
CA PRO A 138 7.11 -5.22 -20.28
C PRO A 138 7.10 -6.53 -21.07
N ILE A 139 7.75 -7.57 -20.53
CA ILE A 139 7.77 -8.91 -21.15
C ILE A 139 6.38 -9.54 -21.27
N LEU A 140 5.40 -9.10 -20.48
CA LEU A 140 4.01 -9.58 -20.54
C LEU A 140 3.21 -8.94 -21.68
N GLY A 141 3.75 -7.92 -22.36
CA GLY A 141 3.06 -7.19 -23.42
C GLY A 141 1.88 -6.33 -22.92
N ILE A 142 1.89 -5.97 -21.65
CA ILE A 142 0.92 -5.03 -21.02
C ILE A 142 1.66 -3.78 -20.58
N GLU A 143 0.97 -2.65 -20.62
CA GLU A 143 1.53 -1.38 -20.18
C GLU A 143 1.27 -1.16 -18.69
N ALA A 144 2.34 -1.02 -17.91
CA ALA A 144 2.24 -0.68 -16.51
C ALA A 144 1.73 0.77 -16.33
N PRO A 145 0.93 1.06 -15.27
CA PRO A 145 0.35 2.38 -15.05
C PRO A 145 1.39 3.50 -14.96
N PHE A 146 2.58 3.18 -14.48
CA PHE A 146 3.68 4.10 -14.22
C PHE A 146 4.62 4.33 -15.42
N THR A 147 4.36 3.70 -16.59
CA THR A 147 5.31 3.70 -17.74
C THR A 147 5.71 5.11 -18.13
N ASP A 148 4.82 6.03 -18.44
CA ASP A 148 5.14 7.38 -18.89
C ASP A 148 4.91 8.44 -17.78
N CYS A 149 5.04 8.04 -16.52
CA CYS A 149 4.83 8.94 -15.40
C CYS A 149 6.15 9.51 -14.86
N SER A 150 6.10 10.79 -14.47
CA SER A 150 7.19 11.45 -13.78
C SER A 150 7.07 11.26 -12.28
N PHE A 151 8.17 10.89 -11.63
CA PHE A 151 8.24 10.70 -10.18
C PHE A 151 9.26 11.63 -9.54
N ILE A 152 8.98 12.01 -8.32
CA ILE A 152 9.97 12.49 -7.36
C ILE A 152 10.49 11.25 -6.65
N THR A 153 11.68 10.82 -7.02
CA THR A 153 12.35 9.69 -6.36
C THR A 153 12.97 10.13 -5.06
N VAL A 154 12.77 9.35 -4.01
CA VAL A 154 13.41 9.55 -2.72
C VAL A 154 14.40 8.41 -2.45
N ASP A 155 15.43 8.70 -1.66
CA ASP A 155 16.44 7.71 -1.26
C ASP A 155 16.53 7.72 0.27
N GLY A 156 16.02 6.67 0.89
CA GLY A 156 15.92 6.59 2.33
C GLY A 156 14.74 7.36 2.92
N GLU A 157 14.94 7.91 4.12
CA GLU A 157 13.90 8.67 4.81
C GLU A 157 13.71 10.07 4.21
N TYR A 158 12.46 10.47 4.01
CA TYR A 158 12.10 11.76 3.42
C TYR A 158 10.98 12.43 4.21
N ALA A 159 11.26 13.58 4.80
CA ALA A 159 10.26 14.43 5.44
C ALA A 159 9.53 15.24 4.36
N TYR A 160 8.28 14.86 4.06
CA TYR A 160 7.43 15.64 3.16
C TYR A 160 7.07 17.00 3.76
N ASN A 161 6.72 17.00 5.05
CA ASN A 161 6.52 18.19 5.88
C ASN A 161 6.75 17.83 7.36
N ASP A 162 6.45 18.75 8.27
CA ASP A 162 6.66 18.54 9.71
C ASP A 162 5.85 17.39 10.31
N ALA A 163 4.79 16.91 9.63
CA ALA A 163 3.90 15.89 10.14
C ALA A 163 3.98 14.57 9.36
N ILE A 164 4.45 14.59 8.11
CA ILE A 164 4.44 13.42 7.22
C ILE A 164 5.86 13.06 6.82
N THR A 165 6.23 11.81 7.08
CA THR A 165 7.54 11.25 6.73
C THR A 165 7.36 9.95 5.98
N LEU A 166 8.03 9.84 4.82
CA LEU A 166 8.19 8.58 4.08
C LEU A 166 9.45 7.90 4.60
N PHE A 167 9.40 6.62 4.88
CA PHE A 167 10.59 5.89 5.36
C PHE A 167 10.64 4.47 4.77
N PRO A 168 11.85 3.96 4.45
CA PRO A 168 12.00 2.64 3.87
C PRO A 168 11.49 1.54 4.80
N THR A 169 10.72 0.62 4.23
CA THR A 169 10.28 -0.62 4.86
C THR A 169 10.37 -1.78 3.86
N PRO A 170 11.61 -2.05 3.33
CA PRO A 170 11.80 -3.08 2.33
C PRO A 170 11.49 -4.48 2.87
N GLY A 171 11.35 -5.45 1.96
CA GLY A 171 11.10 -6.85 2.29
C GLY A 171 10.00 -7.44 1.44
N HIS A 172 8.81 -6.83 1.40
CA HIS A 172 7.75 -7.17 0.47
C HIS A 172 8.17 -6.85 -0.98
N SER A 173 8.63 -5.64 -1.21
CA SER A 173 9.30 -5.22 -2.43
C SER A 173 10.69 -4.64 -2.14
N VAL A 174 11.49 -4.41 -3.18
CA VAL A 174 12.89 -3.95 -3.05
C VAL A 174 12.97 -2.57 -2.42
N GLY A 175 12.09 -1.67 -2.82
CA GLY A 175 12.06 -0.28 -2.38
C GLY A 175 10.77 0.10 -1.68
N HIS A 176 10.09 -0.86 -1.05
CA HIS A 176 8.90 -0.57 -0.27
C HIS A 176 9.16 0.51 0.78
N GLN A 177 8.22 1.44 0.93
CA GLN A 177 8.22 2.46 1.97
C GLN A 177 6.88 2.53 2.69
N SER A 178 6.90 2.95 3.95
CA SER A 178 5.72 3.28 4.73
C SER A 178 5.60 4.78 4.94
N VAL A 179 4.41 5.25 5.28
CA VAL A 179 4.12 6.67 5.52
C VAL A 179 3.77 6.87 6.99
N ALA A 180 4.61 7.61 7.71
CA ALA A 180 4.33 8.03 9.08
C ALA A 180 3.62 9.38 9.07
N VAL A 181 2.48 9.45 9.75
CA VAL A 181 1.67 10.66 9.92
C VAL A 181 1.60 11.01 11.39
N ARG A 182 2.15 12.16 11.77
CA ARG A 182 2.05 12.69 13.14
C ARG A 182 0.68 13.31 13.34
N THR A 183 -0.07 12.80 14.29
CA THR A 183 -1.41 13.23 14.65
C THR A 183 -1.46 13.69 16.10
N ALA A 184 -2.59 14.27 16.52
CA ALA A 184 -2.81 14.65 17.93
C ALA A 184 -2.76 13.45 18.90
N LYS A 185 -2.97 12.21 18.40
CA LYS A 185 -2.96 10.97 19.20
C LYS A 185 -1.66 10.16 19.08
N GLY A 186 -0.63 10.73 18.45
CA GLY A 186 0.65 10.09 18.21
C GLY A 186 0.90 9.77 16.74
N THR A 187 1.92 9.00 16.44
CA THR A 187 2.30 8.67 15.08
C THR A 187 1.48 7.48 14.57
N VAL A 188 0.73 7.69 13.50
CA VAL A 188 0.07 6.63 12.74
C VAL A 188 0.96 6.25 11.57
N VAL A 189 1.19 4.96 11.36
CA VAL A 189 1.96 4.45 10.23
C VAL A 189 1.04 3.72 9.26
N ILE A 190 0.93 4.23 8.04
CA ILE A 190 0.35 3.53 6.90
C ILE A 190 1.44 2.63 6.36
N ALA A 191 1.29 1.33 6.60
CA ALA A 191 2.37 0.38 6.42
C ALA A 191 2.45 -0.22 5.01
N GLY A 192 1.40 -0.07 4.18
CA GLY A 192 1.31 -0.78 2.91
C GLY A 192 1.49 -2.29 3.11
N ASP A 193 2.14 -2.93 2.16
CA ASP A 193 2.36 -4.37 2.18
C ASP A 193 3.55 -4.82 3.03
N ALA A 194 4.24 -3.90 3.70
CA ALA A 194 5.13 -4.29 4.79
C ALA A 194 4.34 -4.95 5.94
N VAL A 195 3.05 -4.58 6.10
CA VAL A 195 2.10 -5.22 7.02
C VAL A 195 0.81 -5.48 6.25
N PHE A 196 0.55 -6.74 5.90
CA PHE A 196 -0.64 -7.13 5.15
C PHE A 196 -1.91 -7.03 6.00
N VAL A 197 -1.86 -7.66 7.16
CA VAL A 197 -2.96 -7.75 8.12
C VAL A 197 -2.46 -7.45 9.52
N GLU A 198 -3.34 -7.06 10.42
CA GLU A 198 -2.99 -6.71 11.80
C GLU A 198 -2.22 -7.83 12.53
N GLU A 199 -2.53 -9.09 12.22
CA GLU A 199 -1.86 -10.25 12.78
C GLU A 199 -0.34 -10.26 12.54
N ASN A 200 0.14 -9.63 11.46
CA ASN A 200 1.58 -9.55 11.21
C ASN A 200 2.33 -8.82 12.32
N MET A 201 1.69 -7.85 12.97
CA MET A 201 2.28 -7.10 14.08
C MET A 201 2.09 -7.78 15.45
N GLN A 202 1.36 -8.88 15.48
CA GLN A 202 1.16 -9.69 16.68
C GLN A 202 2.29 -10.73 16.77
N GLY A 203 2.73 -11.00 17.98
CA GLY A 203 3.66 -12.08 18.21
C GLY A 203 2.97 -13.45 18.38
N ASP A 204 3.77 -14.51 18.32
CA ASP A 204 3.35 -15.84 18.74
C ASP A 204 4.36 -16.40 19.75
N PRO A 205 4.11 -16.22 21.05
CA PRO A 205 5.01 -16.70 22.09
C PRO A 205 5.24 -18.21 22.06
N ALA A 206 4.26 -19.01 21.62
CA ALA A 206 4.39 -20.46 21.54
C ALA A 206 5.40 -20.89 20.48
N GLN A 207 5.59 -20.08 19.44
CA GLN A 207 6.59 -20.30 18.39
C GLN A 207 7.82 -19.40 18.53
N LEU A 208 7.93 -18.63 19.63
CA LEU A 208 9.00 -17.65 19.86
C LEU A 208 9.10 -16.58 18.75
N LEU A 209 7.97 -16.23 18.14
CA LEU A 209 7.92 -15.22 17.09
C LEU A 209 7.55 -13.86 17.69
N GLU A 210 8.33 -12.83 17.38
CA GLU A 210 8.01 -11.43 17.71
C GLU A 210 6.90 -10.87 16.80
N PHE A 211 6.85 -11.37 15.57
CA PHE A 211 5.88 -10.99 14.52
C PHE A 211 5.41 -12.24 13.78
N ILE A 212 4.26 -12.17 13.13
CA ILE A 212 3.80 -13.18 12.18
C ILE A 212 4.21 -12.70 10.77
N PRO A 213 5.15 -13.39 10.08
CA PRO A 213 5.64 -12.93 8.80
C PRO A 213 4.55 -12.84 7.73
N ILE A 214 4.66 -11.90 6.82
CA ILE A 214 3.87 -11.93 5.57
C ILE A 214 4.40 -13.08 4.69
N GLY A 215 3.52 -13.66 3.87
CA GLY A 215 3.92 -14.78 2.99
C GLY A 215 4.53 -14.31 1.66
N ARG A 216 4.20 -13.10 1.22
CA ARG A 216 4.70 -12.52 -0.04
C ARG A 216 5.83 -11.53 0.24
N TYR A 217 7.07 -11.91 0.00
CA TYR A 217 8.26 -11.08 0.24
C TYR A 217 9.38 -11.39 -0.76
N ILE A 218 10.25 -10.41 -0.98
CA ILE A 218 11.51 -10.56 -1.74
C ILE A 218 12.66 -10.90 -0.79
N ASN A 219 12.69 -10.26 0.39
CA ASN A 219 13.76 -10.41 1.36
C ASN A 219 13.20 -10.54 2.78
N TYR A 220 13.45 -11.70 3.40
CA TYR A 220 12.94 -12.00 4.74
C TYR A 220 13.61 -11.16 5.84
N PHE A 221 14.91 -10.91 5.73
CA PHE A 221 15.62 -10.12 6.74
C PHE A 221 15.19 -8.66 6.73
N ASP A 222 15.01 -8.09 5.53
CA ASP A 222 14.52 -6.73 5.38
C ASP A 222 13.09 -6.61 5.91
N MET A 223 12.21 -7.56 5.59
CA MET A 223 10.85 -7.61 6.12
C MET A 223 10.84 -7.60 7.65
N TRP A 224 11.68 -8.42 8.28
CA TRP A 224 11.76 -8.51 9.75
C TRP A 224 12.24 -7.20 10.38
N ASN A 225 13.24 -6.57 9.78
CA ASN A 225 13.74 -5.26 10.21
C ASN A 225 12.68 -4.16 10.01
N SER A 226 11.92 -4.23 8.92
CA SER A 226 10.82 -3.31 8.63
C SER A 226 9.69 -3.40 9.67
N PHE A 227 9.31 -4.60 10.11
CA PHE A 227 8.37 -4.76 11.23
C PHE A 227 8.85 -4.06 12.51
N ARG A 228 10.13 -4.23 12.87
CA ARG A 228 10.72 -3.59 14.06
C ARG A 228 10.71 -2.08 13.93
N GLU A 229 11.05 -1.55 12.76
CA GLU A 229 11.06 -0.10 12.51
C GLU A 229 9.65 0.49 12.55
N ILE A 230 8.66 -0.18 11.94
CA ILE A 230 7.25 0.21 12.02
C ILE A 230 6.79 0.21 13.49
N LYS A 231 7.04 -0.87 14.24
CA LYS A 231 6.67 -0.98 15.67
C LYS A 231 7.31 0.12 16.52
N ARG A 232 8.57 0.48 16.23
CA ARG A 232 9.29 1.54 16.95
C ARG A 232 8.68 2.92 16.76
N ARG A 233 8.15 3.21 15.55
CA ARG A 233 7.59 4.53 15.20
C ARG A 233 6.12 4.69 15.55
N ALA A 234 5.34 3.64 15.37
CA ALA A 234 3.90 3.71 15.38
C ALA A 234 3.29 3.59 16.77
N CYS A 235 2.34 4.46 17.08
CA CYS A 235 1.33 4.19 18.11
C CYS A 235 0.11 3.45 17.51
N LEU A 236 -0.09 3.54 16.20
CA LEU A 236 -1.10 2.80 15.44
C LEU A 236 -0.53 2.43 14.07
N VAL A 237 -0.67 1.17 13.69
CA VAL A 237 -0.31 0.66 12.35
C VAL A 237 -1.57 0.44 11.53
N LEU A 238 -1.57 0.91 10.29
CA LEU A 238 -2.63 0.71 9.31
C LEU A 238 -2.11 -0.23 8.22
N PRO A 239 -2.58 -1.51 8.20
CA PRO A 239 -2.18 -2.53 7.25
C PRO A 239 -2.68 -2.25 5.83
N GLY A 240 -2.02 -2.85 4.82
CA GLY A 240 -2.40 -2.70 3.41
C GLY A 240 -3.68 -3.45 3.02
N HIS A 241 -3.92 -4.64 3.60
CA HIS A 241 -4.94 -5.59 3.12
C HIS A 241 -5.87 -6.13 4.22
N ASP A 242 -6.11 -5.33 5.25
CA ASP A 242 -6.96 -5.73 6.38
C ASP A 242 -8.35 -5.07 6.31
N ALA A 243 -9.40 -5.88 6.25
CA ALA A 243 -10.76 -5.37 6.17
C ALA A 243 -11.18 -4.55 7.42
N ARG A 244 -10.56 -4.80 8.57
CA ARG A 244 -10.84 -4.08 9.83
C ARG A 244 -10.49 -2.58 9.77
N VAL A 245 -9.67 -2.16 8.80
CA VAL A 245 -9.39 -0.73 8.62
C VAL A 245 -10.62 0.06 8.20
N PHE A 246 -11.64 -0.60 7.68
CA PHE A 246 -12.91 0.03 7.27
C PHE A 246 -13.97 0.09 8.38
N ASP A 247 -13.69 -0.46 9.57
CA ASP A 247 -14.57 -0.36 10.74
C ASP A 247 -14.66 1.09 11.25
N LYS A 248 -13.76 1.96 10.80
CA LYS A 248 -13.74 3.39 11.10
C LYS A 248 -13.86 4.23 9.84
N GLU A 249 -14.59 5.33 9.94
CA GLU A 249 -14.67 6.31 8.84
C GLU A 249 -13.35 7.02 8.61
N SER A 250 -12.61 7.30 9.68
CA SER A 250 -11.28 7.91 9.64
C SER A 250 -10.45 7.61 10.88
N TYR A 251 -9.17 7.76 10.73
CA TYR A 251 -8.17 7.69 11.79
C TYR A 251 -7.63 9.09 12.11
N PRO A 252 -7.20 9.29 13.36
CA PRO A 252 -6.62 10.57 13.77
C PRO A 252 -5.36 10.88 13.00
#